data_c0ce15c434ce0afb9f475df633eccd70
#
_entry.id   c0ce15c434ce0afb9f475df633eccd70
#
_cell.length_a   1.000
_cell.length_b   1.000
_cell.length_c   1.000
_cell.angle_alpha   90.00
_cell.angle_beta   90.00
_cell.angle_gamma   90.00
#
_symmetry.space_group_name_H-M   'P 1'
#
loop_
_entity.id
_entity.type
_entity.pdbx_description
1 polymer ?
#
loop_
_entity_poly.entity_id
_entity_poly.type
_entity_poly.pdbx_seq_one_letter_code
_entity_poly.pdbx_strand_id
1 'polypeptide(L)'
;INMRIKARALGLPAEDYFNDKVLEDTDLLYSGTRELPADFWDKHGKGMESWQQGGHTYYRLAGPLISSLLQNEFLYQEKKDEAPFYAIVKEITGKTALLSTLKDYSHAKNSVWGITARNREQNFALNLLMNPEVDFITLLGQAGTGKTLLTLAAGLTQVLESKLYSEIIMTRVTVPVGEDIGF
;
A
#
# COMPACT_ATOMS: atom_id res chain seq x y z
N ILE A 1 -23.66 7.75 -18.97
CA ILE A 1 -25.06 7.95 -19.39
C ILE A 1 -25.69 6.60 -19.79
N ASN A 2 -25.11 5.83 -20.71
CA ASN A 2 -25.69 4.59 -21.21
C ASN A 2 -25.89 3.50 -20.14
N MET A 3 -24.98 3.40 -19.18
CA MET A 3 -25.05 2.39 -18.11
C MET A 3 -26.19 2.71 -17.13
N ARG A 4 -26.39 3.97 -16.78
CA ARG A 4 -27.50 4.43 -15.92
C ARG A 4 -28.86 4.16 -16.55
N ILE A 5 -29.01 4.43 -17.84
CA ILE A 5 -30.26 4.15 -18.59
C ILE A 5 -30.56 2.66 -18.58
N LYS A 6 -29.56 1.81 -18.83
CA LYS A 6 -29.72 0.35 -18.80
C LYS A 6 -30.08 -0.17 -17.39
N ALA A 7 -29.42 0.33 -16.36
CA ALA A 7 -29.72 -0.04 -14.98
C ALA A 7 -31.15 0.35 -14.59
N ARG A 8 -31.58 1.56 -14.94
CA ARG A 8 -32.98 2.00 -14.69
C ARG A 8 -34.01 1.18 -15.46
N ALA A 9 -33.71 0.78 -16.69
CA ALA A 9 -34.60 -0.10 -17.46
C ALA A 9 -34.77 -1.49 -16.82
N LEU A 10 -33.80 -1.92 -16.01
CA LEU A 10 -33.82 -3.15 -15.23
C LEU A 10 -34.38 -2.95 -13.80
N GLY A 11 -34.89 -1.76 -13.48
CA GLY A 11 -35.41 -1.43 -12.14
C GLY A 11 -34.35 -1.26 -11.05
N LEU A 12 -33.07 -1.15 -11.45
CA LEU A 12 -31.96 -0.94 -10.51
C LEU A 12 -31.75 0.56 -10.23
N PRO A 13 -31.54 0.96 -8.98
CA PRO A 13 -31.18 2.33 -8.64
C PRO A 13 -29.79 2.64 -9.25
N ALA A 14 -29.69 3.73 -9.97
CA ALA A 14 -28.44 4.18 -10.58
C ALA A 14 -28.37 5.70 -10.63
N GLU A 15 -27.26 6.23 -10.15
CA GLU A 15 -26.95 7.65 -10.10
C GLU A 15 -25.63 7.92 -10.81
N ASP A 16 -25.41 9.18 -11.21
CA ASP A 16 -24.12 9.59 -11.77
C ASP A 16 -23.17 9.89 -10.61
N TYR A 17 -21.92 9.45 -10.74
CA TYR A 17 -20.86 9.79 -9.81
C TYR A 17 -20.33 11.18 -10.15
N PHE A 18 -20.53 12.15 -9.23
CA PHE A 18 -20.18 13.54 -9.45
C PHE A 18 -18.80 13.96 -8.90
N ASN A 19 -18.12 13.09 -8.14
CA ASN A 19 -16.84 13.40 -7.53
C ASN A 19 -15.63 12.94 -8.36
N ASP A 20 -15.72 13.09 -9.67
CA ASP A 20 -14.63 12.75 -10.62
C ASP A 20 -13.57 13.88 -10.72
N LYS A 21 -13.50 14.73 -9.70
CA LYS A 21 -12.47 15.76 -9.64
C LYS A 21 -11.15 15.13 -9.24
N VAL A 22 -10.24 15.06 -10.18
CA VAL A 22 -8.83 14.77 -9.90
C VAL A 22 -8.28 15.90 -9.06
N LEU A 23 -7.64 15.59 -7.93
CA LEU A 23 -6.87 16.57 -7.19
C LEU A 23 -5.72 17.02 -8.09
N GLU A 24 -5.71 18.30 -8.46
CA GLU A 24 -4.69 18.89 -9.33
C GLU A 24 -3.31 18.91 -8.66
N ASP A 25 -3.28 18.86 -7.32
CA ASP A 25 -2.05 18.88 -6.53
C ASP A 25 -1.89 17.57 -5.76
N THR A 26 -1.09 16.65 -6.31
CA THR A 26 -0.78 15.36 -5.70
C THR A 26 0.18 15.47 -4.51
N ASP A 27 0.85 16.62 -4.36
CA ASP A 27 1.82 16.85 -3.28
C ASP A 27 1.14 17.04 -1.92
N LEU A 28 -0.17 17.31 -1.93
CA LEU A 28 -1.01 17.39 -0.73
C LEU A 28 -1.53 16.02 -0.25
N LEU A 29 -1.33 14.95 -1.02
CA LEU A 29 -1.77 13.62 -0.63
C LEU A 29 -0.80 13.00 0.37
N TYR A 30 -1.36 12.35 1.38
CA TYR A 30 -0.59 11.54 2.32
C TYR A 30 0.17 10.43 1.58
N SER A 31 1.50 10.43 1.72
CA SER A 31 2.37 9.51 0.98
C SER A 31 2.34 8.07 1.49
N GLY A 32 1.85 7.84 2.70
CA GLY A 32 1.88 6.54 3.37
C GLY A 32 3.27 6.13 3.86
N THR A 33 4.29 6.98 3.71
CA THR A 33 5.67 6.66 4.06
C THR A 33 6.32 7.80 4.84
N ARG A 34 7.21 7.46 5.77
CA ARG A 34 7.95 8.43 6.60
C ARG A 34 9.39 7.99 6.79
N GLU A 35 10.31 8.88 6.53
CA GLU A 35 11.70 8.73 6.90
C GLU A 35 11.89 8.96 8.40
N LEU A 36 12.57 8.02 9.06
CA LEU A 36 12.88 8.15 10.47
C LEU A 36 14.09 9.09 10.66
N PRO A 37 14.02 10.01 11.62
CA PRO A 37 15.15 10.87 11.94
C PRO A 37 16.37 10.06 12.37
N ALA A 38 17.56 10.61 12.13
CA ALA A 38 18.83 9.91 12.45
C ALA A 38 18.95 9.49 13.91
N ASP A 39 18.39 10.29 14.81
CA ASP A 39 18.38 10.07 16.27
C ASP A 39 17.16 9.28 16.78
N PHE A 40 16.41 8.64 15.87
CA PHE A 40 15.19 7.90 16.23
C PHE A 40 15.44 6.87 17.34
N TRP A 41 16.46 6.05 17.20
CA TRP A 41 16.76 4.98 18.15
C TRP A 41 17.24 5.52 19.50
N ASP A 42 17.94 6.65 19.52
CA ASP A 42 18.36 7.32 20.76
C ASP A 42 17.17 7.82 21.58
N LYS A 43 16.14 8.31 20.89
CA LYS A 43 14.93 8.87 21.51
C LYS A 43 13.87 7.84 21.87
N HIS A 44 13.77 6.76 21.11
CA HIS A 44 12.70 5.77 21.23
C HIS A 44 13.19 4.39 21.68
N GLY A 45 14.50 4.12 21.65
CA GLY A 45 15.06 2.82 22.02
C GLY A 45 15.06 2.52 23.52
N LYS A 46 15.01 3.54 24.36
CA LYS A 46 14.94 3.34 25.84
C LYS A 46 13.56 2.84 26.23
N GLY A 47 13.49 1.59 26.73
CA GLY A 47 12.24 0.95 27.12
C GLY A 47 11.49 0.31 25.93
N MET A 48 12.12 0.20 24.77
CA MET A 48 11.58 -0.53 23.64
C MET A 48 11.59 -2.04 23.94
N GLU A 49 10.46 -2.68 23.67
CA GLU A 49 10.36 -4.13 23.65
C GLU A 49 10.50 -4.62 22.20
N SER A 50 11.23 -5.71 21.99
CA SER A 50 11.31 -6.35 20.67
C SER A 50 11.22 -7.86 20.80
N TRP A 51 10.54 -8.49 19.82
CA TRP A 51 10.44 -9.95 19.71
C TRP A 51 10.32 -10.37 18.27
N GLN A 52 10.53 -11.66 18.02
CA GLN A 52 10.37 -12.26 16.69
C GLN A 52 9.16 -13.18 16.67
N GLN A 53 8.35 -13.07 15.63
CA GLN A 53 7.19 -13.91 15.41
C GLN A 53 6.87 -13.99 13.91
N GLY A 54 6.63 -15.22 13.40
CA GLY A 54 6.24 -15.42 12.00
C GLY A 54 7.23 -14.90 10.96
N GLY A 55 8.53 -14.85 11.30
CA GLY A 55 9.57 -14.32 10.41
C GLY A 55 9.71 -12.79 10.40
N HIS A 56 8.94 -12.10 11.23
CA HIS A 56 9.00 -10.65 11.42
C HIS A 56 9.55 -10.31 12.79
N THR A 57 10.23 -9.18 12.89
CA THR A 57 10.60 -8.56 14.16
C THR A 57 9.60 -7.48 14.48
N TYR A 58 9.05 -7.55 15.67
CA TYR A 58 8.12 -6.56 16.21
C TYR A 58 8.84 -5.67 17.19
N TYR A 59 8.46 -4.40 17.18
CA TYR A 59 8.97 -3.39 18.12
C TYR A 59 7.79 -2.67 18.75
N ARG A 60 7.70 -2.73 20.07
CA ARG A 60 6.78 -1.88 20.84
C ARG A 60 7.59 -0.74 21.44
N LEU A 61 7.25 0.46 21.07
CA LEU A 61 8.00 1.65 21.47
C LEU A 61 7.08 2.81 21.83
N ALA A 62 7.61 3.71 22.67
CA ALA A 62 6.98 4.95 23.05
C ALA A 62 7.92 6.12 22.70
N GLY A 63 7.38 7.31 22.63
CA GLY A 63 8.19 8.51 22.40
C GLY A 63 7.44 9.60 21.63
N PRO A 64 8.10 10.72 21.38
CA PRO A 64 7.44 11.90 20.83
C PRO A 64 6.88 11.72 19.41
N LEU A 65 7.48 10.83 18.61
CA LEU A 65 7.03 10.59 17.23
C LEU A 65 5.69 9.86 17.17
N ILE A 66 5.34 9.06 18.19
CA ILE A 66 4.18 8.16 18.17
C ILE A 66 2.88 8.89 17.92
N SER A 67 2.70 10.07 18.51
CA SER A 67 1.47 10.86 18.36
C SER A 67 1.19 11.33 16.93
N SER A 68 2.19 11.30 16.06
CA SER A 68 2.10 11.73 14.67
C SER A 68 2.07 10.57 13.67
N LEU A 69 2.23 9.33 14.13
CA LEU A 69 2.16 8.15 13.27
C LEU A 69 0.72 7.80 12.94
N LEU A 70 0.55 7.13 11.80
CA LEU A 70 -0.73 6.56 11.37
C LEU A 70 -0.60 5.04 11.22
N GLN A 71 -1.70 4.35 11.46
CA GLN A 71 -1.75 2.90 11.21
C GLN A 71 -1.53 2.62 9.72
N ASN A 72 -0.80 1.56 9.42
CA ASN A 72 -0.34 1.18 8.07
C ASN A 72 0.66 2.17 7.43
N GLU A 73 1.17 3.16 8.16
CA GLU A 73 2.27 4.01 7.69
C GLU A 73 3.57 3.20 7.64
N PHE A 74 4.30 3.34 6.54
CA PHE A 74 5.63 2.77 6.41
C PHE A 74 6.68 3.70 6.99
N LEU A 75 7.56 3.13 7.79
CA LEU A 75 8.71 3.83 8.38
C LEU A 75 9.98 3.25 7.77
N TYR A 76 10.90 4.13 7.39
CA TYR A 76 12.18 3.70 6.85
C TYR A 76 13.34 4.56 7.35
N GLN A 77 14.50 3.93 7.45
CA GLN A 77 15.77 4.59 7.71
C GLN A 77 16.83 3.93 6.82
N GLU A 78 17.46 4.72 5.98
CA GLU A 78 18.53 4.31 5.09
C GLU A 78 19.78 5.09 5.46
N LYS A 79 20.81 4.39 5.90
CA LYS A 79 22.11 4.96 6.20
C LYS A 79 23.15 4.39 5.25
N LYS A 80 24.14 5.21 4.92
CA LYS A 80 25.26 4.76 4.13
C LYS A 80 25.99 3.66 4.89
N ASP A 81 26.28 2.55 4.20
CA ASP A 81 27.04 1.40 4.71
C ASP A 81 26.33 0.57 5.84
N GLU A 82 25.06 0.84 6.13
CA GLU A 82 24.24 0.02 7.02
C GLU A 82 23.08 -0.65 6.27
N ALA A 83 22.61 -1.78 6.78
CA ALA A 83 21.39 -2.39 6.27
C ALA A 83 20.19 -1.45 6.49
N PRO A 84 19.34 -1.23 5.48
CA PRO A 84 18.19 -0.37 5.63
C PRO A 84 17.19 -0.94 6.63
N PHE A 85 16.58 -0.07 7.41
CA PHE A 85 15.48 -0.44 8.30
C PHE A 85 14.15 -0.09 7.63
N TYR A 86 13.27 -1.07 7.48
CA TYR A 86 11.92 -0.92 6.95
C TYR A 86 10.91 -1.55 7.88
N ALA A 87 9.90 -0.81 8.27
CA ALA A 87 8.83 -1.28 9.13
C ALA A 87 7.47 -0.68 8.74
N ILE A 88 6.41 -1.28 9.21
CA ILE A 88 5.04 -0.77 9.10
C ILE A 88 4.46 -0.60 10.50
N VAL A 89 3.70 0.46 10.70
CA VAL A 89 2.94 0.70 11.91
C VAL A 89 1.71 -0.21 11.93
N LYS A 90 1.72 -1.22 12.78
CA LYS A 90 0.60 -2.18 12.92
C LYS A 90 -0.51 -1.64 13.78
N GLU A 91 -0.16 -1.00 14.87
CA GLU A 91 -1.12 -0.54 15.87
C GLU A 91 -0.57 0.67 16.63
N ILE A 92 -1.47 1.57 17.02
CA ILE A 92 -1.16 2.69 17.90
C ILE A 92 -2.12 2.63 19.07
N THR A 93 -1.58 2.47 20.28
CA THR A 93 -2.36 2.37 21.51
C THR A 93 -1.90 3.41 22.52
N GLY A 94 -2.66 4.48 22.66
CA GLY A 94 -2.32 5.58 23.56
C GLY A 94 -1.00 6.25 23.16
N LYS A 95 0.05 6.04 23.99
CA LYS A 95 1.38 6.62 23.76
C LYS A 95 2.40 5.65 23.20
N THR A 96 1.96 4.45 22.80
CA THR A 96 2.82 3.40 22.24
C THR A 96 2.42 3.05 20.83
N ALA A 97 3.39 2.65 20.01
CA ALA A 97 3.15 2.06 18.70
C ALA A 97 3.78 0.67 18.63
N LEU A 98 3.11 -0.20 17.90
CA LEU A 98 3.62 -1.51 17.49
C LEU A 98 4.06 -1.43 16.04
N LEU A 99 5.34 -1.64 15.80
CA LEU A 99 5.93 -1.74 14.47
C LEU A 99 6.22 -3.21 14.14
N SER A 100 6.16 -3.55 12.87
CA SER A 100 6.59 -4.85 12.34
C SER A 100 7.56 -4.63 11.18
N THR A 101 8.67 -5.37 11.15
CA THR A 101 9.53 -5.38 9.97
C THR A 101 8.81 -5.92 8.76
N LEU A 102 9.23 -5.51 7.58
CA LEU A 102 8.62 -5.89 6.31
C LEU A 102 9.20 -7.20 5.78
N LYS A 103 8.39 -7.91 5.02
CA LYS A 103 8.89 -8.98 4.17
C LYS A 103 9.64 -8.37 2.98
N ASP A 104 10.79 -8.95 2.67
CA ASP A 104 11.59 -8.51 1.53
C ASP A 104 11.17 -9.26 0.26
N TYR A 105 10.49 -8.55 -0.62
CA TYR A 105 10.07 -9.05 -1.94
C TYR A 105 11.08 -8.77 -3.05
N SER A 106 12.27 -8.27 -2.76
CA SER A 106 13.32 -8.05 -3.77
C SER A 106 13.97 -9.35 -4.25
N HIS A 107 13.89 -10.41 -3.45
CA HIS A 107 14.49 -11.71 -3.75
C HIS A 107 13.51 -12.66 -4.43
N ALA A 108 14.02 -13.46 -5.37
CA ALA A 108 13.23 -14.43 -6.15
C ALA A 108 12.45 -15.44 -5.27
N LYS A 109 12.99 -15.84 -4.11
CA LYS A 109 12.31 -16.72 -3.15
C LYS A 109 11.01 -16.17 -2.57
N ASN A 110 10.87 -14.84 -2.59
CA ASN A 110 9.70 -14.14 -2.09
C ASN A 110 8.89 -13.49 -3.24
N SER A 111 9.14 -13.89 -4.50
CA SER A 111 8.39 -13.35 -5.64
C SER A 111 6.89 -13.57 -5.46
N VAL A 112 6.10 -12.61 -5.95
CA VAL A 112 4.65 -12.67 -6.00
C VAL A 112 4.26 -12.89 -7.46
N TRP A 113 3.71 -14.04 -7.79
CA TRP A 113 3.45 -14.45 -9.18
C TRP A 113 4.64 -14.26 -10.12
N GLY A 114 5.85 -14.62 -9.64
CA GLY A 114 7.10 -14.45 -10.37
C GLY A 114 7.62 -12.99 -10.44
N ILE A 115 6.93 -12.03 -9.85
CA ILE A 115 7.33 -10.63 -9.80
C ILE A 115 8.05 -10.33 -8.50
N THR A 116 9.18 -9.62 -8.59
CA THR A 116 9.96 -9.13 -7.44
C THR A 116 9.93 -7.60 -7.38
N ALA A 117 10.05 -7.06 -6.18
CA ALA A 117 10.19 -5.62 -5.98
C ALA A 117 11.56 -5.13 -6.50
N ARG A 118 11.58 -4.07 -7.29
CA ARG A 118 12.79 -3.46 -7.83
C ARG A 118 13.27 -2.25 -7.04
N ASN A 119 12.42 -1.72 -6.17
CA ASN A 119 12.72 -0.59 -5.30
C ASN A 119 11.89 -0.69 -4.01
N ARG A 120 12.16 0.21 -3.08
CA ARG A 120 11.51 0.29 -1.76
C ARG A 120 9.99 0.44 -1.88
N GLU A 121 9.54 1.34 -2.75
CA GLU A 121 8.12 1.65 -2.93
C GLU A 121 7.33 0.44 -3.43
N GLN A 122 7.90 -0.32 -4.36
CA GLN A 122 7.31 -1.58 -4.82
C GLN A 122 7.30 -2.64 -3.72
N ASN A 123 8.34 -2.69 -2.89
CA ASN A 123 8.36 -3.59 -1.73
C ASN A 123 7.26 -3.22 -0.72
N PHE A 124 7.07 -1.92 -0.46
CA PHE A 124 5.99 -1.44 0.41
C PHE A 124 4.62 -1.79 -0.17
N ALA A 125 4.41 -1.54 -1.45
CA ALA A 125 3.16 -1.88 -2.14
C ALA A 125 2.85 -3.39 -2.03
N LEU A 126 3.83 -4.27 -2.25
CA LEU A 126 3.63 -5.72 -2.12
C LEU A 126 3.33 -6.13 -0.68
N ASN A 127 3.94 -5.50 0.34
CA ASN A 127 3.62 -5.77 1.74
C ASN A 127 2.17 -5.41 2.10
N LEU A 128 1.59 -4.35 1.50
CA LEU A 128 0.17 -4.04 1.67
C LEU A 128 -0.72 -4.98 0.85
N LEU A 129 -0.43 -5.11 -0.45
CA LEU A 129 -1.24 -5.91 -1.38
C LEU A 129 -1.36 -7.38 -0.95
N MET A 130 -0.33 -7.93 -0.32
CA MET A 130 -0.32 -9.31 0.19
C MET A 130 -0.81 -9.45 1.62
N ASN A 131 -1.22 -8.37 2.27
CA ASN A 131 -1.76 -8.41 3.62
C ASN A 131 -3.29 -8.47 3.60
N PRO A 132 -3.91 -9.60 3.98
CA PRO A 132 -5.37 -9.76 3.95
C PRO A 132 -6.11 -8.94 5.02
N GLU A 133 -5.40 -8.33 5.96
CA GLU A 133 -5.98 -7.45 6.99
C GLU A 133 -6.22 -6.02 6.47
N VAL A 134 -5.74 -5.70 5.26
CA VAL A 134 -5.88 -4.37 4.65
C VAL A 134 -6.92 -4.42 3.54
N ASP A 135 -8.10 -3.87 3.79
CA ASP A 135 -9.24 -3.95 2.87
C ASP A 135 -9.16 -2.97 1.70
N PHE A 136 -8.48 -1.84 1.87
CA PHE A 136 -8.41 -0.78 0.86
C PHE A 136 -7.00 -0.22 0.71
N ILE A 137 -6.49 -0.21 -0.53
CA ILE A 137 -5.13 0.23 -0.84
C ILE A 137 -5.17 1.21 -2.02
N THR A 138 -4.53 2.35 -1.87
CA THR A 138 -4.31 3.32 -2.94
C THR A 138 -2.85 3.32 -3.37
N LEU A 139 -2.59 3.10 -4.66
CA LEU A 139 -1.26 3.17 -5.25
C LEU A 139 -1.15 4.41 -6.15
N LEU A 140 -0.39 5.39 -5.70
CA LEU A 140 -0.11 6.62 -6.43
C LEU A 140 1.28 6.54 -7.08
N GLY A 141 1.44 7.22 -8.21
CA GLY A 141 2.73 7.30 -8.91
C GLY A 141 2.57 7.46 -10.41
N GLN A 142 3.66 7.82 -11.07
CA GLN A 142 3.70 8.04 -12.52
C GLN A 142 3.37 6.77 -13.32
N ALA A 143 3.00 6.94 -14.58
CA ALA A 143 2.82 5.82 -15.51
C ALA A 143 4.12 5.00 -15.64
N GLY A 144 3.99 3.69 -15.80
CA GLY A 144 5.15 2.80 -15.95
C GLY A 144 5.85 2.38 -14.64
N THR A 145 5.41 2.83 -13.46
CA THR A 145 6.03 2.47 -12.18
C THR A 145 5.65 1.07 -11.67
N GLY A 146 4.84 0.32 -12.42
CA GLY A 146 4.51 -1.07 -12.09
C GLY A 146 3.27 -1.27 -11.24
N LYS A 147 2.49 -0.24 -10.92
CA LYS A 147 1.30 -0.34 -10.05
C LYS A 147 0.34 -1.46 -10.45
N THR A 148 -0.12 -1.44 -11.70
CA THR A 148 -1.05 -2.45 -12.23
C THR A 148 -0.43 -3.85 -12.23
N LEU A 149 0.87 -3.96 -12.57
CA LEU A 149 1.59 -5.23 -12.56
C LEU A 149 1.64 -5.84 -11.16
N LEU A 150 2.00 -5.07 -10.15
CA LEU A 150 2.06 -5.53 -8.76
C LEU A 150 0.67 -5.92 -8.24
N THR A 151 -0.35 -5.13 -8.55
CA THR A 151 -1.74 -5.41 -8.13
C THR A 151 -2.25 -6.71 -8.75
N LEU A 152 -2.02 -6.93 -10.06
CA LEU A 152 -2.40 -8.17 -10.72
C LEU A 152 -1.62 -9.37 -10.20
N ALA A 153 -0.31 -9.25 -9.99
CA ALA A 153 0.51 -10.31 -9.43
C ALA A 153 0.01 -10.72 -8.03
N ALA A 154 -0.28 -9.74 -7.16
CA ALA A 154 -0.83 -10.01 -5.84
C ALA A 154 -2.22 -10.66 -5.92
N GLY A 155 -3.11 -10.17 -6.79
CA GLY A 155 -4.42 -10.76 -7.00
C GLY A 155 -4.36 -12.20 -7.50
N LEU A 156 -3.52 -12.49 -8.50
CA LEU A 156 -3.33 -13.84 -9.03
C LEU A 156 -2.79 -14.80 -7.96
N THR A 157 -1.81 -14.39 -7.16
CA THR A 157 -1.31 -15.19 -6.04
C THR A 157 -2.42 -15.50 -5.03
N GLN A 158 -3.22 -14.50 -4.66
CA GLN A 158 -4.27 -14.67 -3.65
C GLN A 158 -5.46 -15.50 -4.15
N VAL A 159 -5.78 -15.44 -5.43
CA VAL A 159 -6.88 -16.23 -6.02
C VAL A 159 -6.40 -17.65 -6.38
N LEU A 160 -5.30 -17.79 -7.11
CA LEU A 160 -4.90 -19.06 -7.71
C LEU A 160 -4.01 -19.91 -6.81
N GLU A 161 -3.08 -19.29 -6.06
CA GLU A 161 -2.14 -20.02 -5.19
C GLU A 161 -2.70 -20.16 -3.77
N SER A 162 -3.02 -19.03 -3.13
CA SER A 162 -3.47 -19.02 -1.74
C SER A 162 -4.96 -19.38 -1.58
N LYS A 163 -5.76 -19.27 -2.66
CA LYS A 163 -7.22 -19.49 -2.66
C LYS A 163 -7.96 -18.68 -1.59
N LEU A 164 -7.44 -17.48 -1.31
CA LEU A 164 -8.01 -16.58 -0.32
C LEU A 164 -9.27 -15.89 -0.85
N TYR A 165 -9.31 -15.61 -2.15
CA TYR A 165 -10.44 -15.01 -2.86
C TYR A 165 -10.84 -15.91 -4.03
N SER A 166 -12.10 -15.78 -4.46
CA SER A 166 -12.68 -16.59 -5.54
C SER A 166 -12.37 -16.03 -6.94
N GLU A 167 -12.25 -14.71 -7.06
CA GLU A 167 -12.09 -14.03 -8.35
C GLU A 167 -11.40 -12.67 -8.20
N ILE A 168 -10.93 -12.13 -9.32
CA ILE A 168 -10.43 -10.75 -9.46
C ILE A 168 -11.44 -9.97 -10.26
N ILE A 169 -11.98 -8.88 -9.70
CA ILE A 169 -12.81 -7.95 -10.46
C ILE A 169 -11.96 -6.72 -10.81
N MET A 170 -11.84 -6.43 -12.10
CA MET A 170 -11.06 -5.30 -12.60
C MET A 170 -11.97 -4.30 -13.29
N THR A 171 -11.89 -3.04 -12.88
CA THR A 171 -12.59 -1.94 -13.52
C THR A 171 -11.59 -0.90 -14.02
N ARG A 172 -11.91 -0.24 -15.11
CA ARG A 172 -11.11 0.85 -15.65
C ARG A 172 -12.03 1.93 -16.23
N VAL A 173 -11.70 3.19 -15.96
CA VAL A 173 -12.30 4.29 -16.70
C VAL A 173 -11.81 4.21 -18.14
N THR A 174 -12.73 4.11 -19.09
CA THR A 174 -12.41 4.18 -20.52
C THR A 174 -12.23 5.66 -20.88
N VAL A 175 -11.00 6.07 -21.12
CA VAL A 175 -10.70 7.34 -21.77
C VAL A 175 -10.73 7.05 -23.29
N PRO A 176 -11.53 7.74 -24.08
CA PRO A 176 -11.48 7.59 -25.54
C PRO A 176 -10.07 7.96 -26.01
N VAL A 177 -9.43 7.04 -26.73
CA VAL A 177 -8.13 7.28 -27.35
C VAL A 177 -8.42 7.92 -28.71
N GLY A 178 -8.35 9.25 -28.78
CA GLY A 178 -8.51 10.04 -29.97
C GLY A 178 -9.37 11.27 -29.70
N GLU A 179 -9.02 12.39 -30.33
CA GLU A 179 -9.92 13.53 -30.45
C GLU A 179 -11.24 13.03 -31.04
N ASP A 180 -12.38 13.46 -30.48
CA ASP A 180 -13.67 13.31 -31.11
C ASP A 180 -13.57 13.88 -32.53
N ILE A 181 -13.39 12.99 -33.52
CA ILE A 181 -13.62 13.34 -34.90
C ILE A 181 -15.13 13.50 -34.97
N GLY A 182 -15.57 14.74 -34.72
CA GLY A 182 -16.97 15.08 -34.85
C GLY A 182 -17.48 14.73 -36.23
N PHE A 183 -18.47 13.84 -36.27
CA PHE A 183 -19.37 13.69 -37.37
C PHE A 183 -20.68 14.38 -37.02
#